data_e1f495134afbfb27c4cb96510b494a2e
#
_entry.id   e1f495134afbfb27c4cb96510b494a2e
#
_cell.length_a   1.000
_cell.length_b   1.000
_cell.length_c   1.000
_cell.angle_alpha   90.00
_cell.angle_beta   90.00
_cell.angle_gamma   90.00
#
_symmetry.space_group_name_H-M   'P 1'
#
loop_
_entity.id
_entity.type
_entity.pdbx_description
1 polymer ?
#
loop_
_entity_poly.entity_id
_entity_poly.type
_entity_poly.pdbx_seq_one_letter_code
_entity_poly.pdbx_strand_id
1 'polypeptide(L)'
;MKKLLADIRNFDRKNCSEKVVLESNYFSIYRGKFVLRTRLKRSGSLGILFISKQDSKKKAPEDEVRHEYGHTKQLKYLGVMKYILCIGFPSFREWGSDQEYYRRPWEITADMYGEVVSRTYSDKYKERGMRYLETSKAKGAKVWRQIV
;
A
#
# COMPACT_ATOMS: atom_id res chain seq x y z
N MET A 1 2.24 19.02 -20.19
CA MET A 1 3.58 18.48 -19.89
C MET A 1 4.46 19.46 -19.09
N LYS A 2 4.69 20.71 -19.54
CA LYS A 2 5.53 21.70 -18.80
C LYS A 2 5.03 22.00 -17.38
N LYS A 3 3.71 22.14 -17.16
CA LYS A 3 3.10 22.36 -15.85
C LYS A 3 3.33 21.17 -14.92
N LEU A 4 3.17 19.94 -15.42
CA LEU A 4 3.42 18.71 -14.65
C LEU A 4 4.88 18.61 -14.17
N LEU A 5 5.84 18.95 -15.03
CA LEU A 5 7.27 18.94 -14.67
C LEU A 5 7.62 20.04 -13.65
N ALA A 6 6.97 21.21 -13.74
CA ALA A 6 7.12 22.26 -12.76
C ALA A 6 6.56 21.83 -11.39
N ASP A 7 5.41 21.17 -11.37
CA ASP A 7 4.77 20.66 -10.16
C ASP A 7 5.60 19.56 -9.48
N ILE A 8 6.22 18.68 -10.28
CA ILE A 8 7.16 17.66 -9.78
C ILE A 8 8.41 18.29 -9.16
N ARG A 9 8.99 19.33 -9.80
CA ARG A 9 10.17 20.05 -9.26
C ARG A 9 9.84 20.83 -7.97
N ASN A 10 8.65 21.40 -7.88
CA ASN A 10 8.22 22.11 -6.67
C ASN A 10 7.89 21.15 -5.53
N PHE A 11 7.54 19.92 -5.83
CA PHE A 11 7.33 18.86 -4.86
C PHE A 11 8.63 18.46 -4.15
N ASP A 12 9.73 18.28 -4.88
CA ASP A 12 11.05 17.98 -4.30
C ASP A 12 11.57 19.09 -3.37
N ARG A 13 11.12 20.32 -3.55
CA ARG A 13 11.53 21.47 -2.72
C ARG A 13 10.69 21.69 -1.48
N LYS A 14 9.45 21.24 -1.43
CA LYS A 14 8.50 21.47 -0.32
C LYS A 14 8.16 20.21 0.45
N ASN A 15 9.15 19.45 0.86
CA ASN A 15 9.01 18.45 1.92
C ASN A 15 7.61 17.90 2.20
N CYS A 16 7.45 16.60 1.98
CA CYS A 16 6.84 15.65 2.92
C CYS A 16 5.58 16.05 3.70
N SER A 17 4.91 17.12 3.42
CA SER A 17 3.59 17.40 3.96
C SER A 17 2.54 17.02 2.93
N GLU A 18 1.95 16.01 3.16
CA GLU A 18 0.63 15.42 3.09
C GLU A 18 -0.27 15.60 1.87
N LYS A 19 -0.15 16.49 0.93
CA LYS A 19 -1.00 16.50 -0.27
C LYS A 19 -0.40 17.32 -1.39
N VAL A 20 0.12 16.66 -2.43
CA VAL A 20 0.07 17.26 -3.75
C VAL A 20 -0.97 16.50 -4.56
N VAL A 21 -2.18 16.97 -4.47
CA VAL A 21 -3.23 16.59 -5.42
C VAL A 21 -2.96 17.39 -6.68
N LEU A 22 -2.39 16.75 -7.69
CA LEU A 22 -2.52 17.27 -9.04
C LEU A 22 -4.00 17.13 -9.41
N GLU A 23 -4.65 18.24 -9.77
CA GLU A 23 -6.08 18.33 -10.10
C GLU A 23 -6.45 17.60 -11.40
N SER A 24 -5.82 16.51 -11.73
CA SER A 24 -6.31 15.61 -12.75
C SER A 24 -7.11 14.50 -12.10
N ASN A 25 -8.33 14.26 -12.57
CA ASN A 25 -9.21 13.18 -12.10
C ASN A 25 -8.59 11.76 -12.19
N TYR A 26 -7.37 11.62 -12.71
CA TYR A 26 -6.74 10.34 -13.01
C TYR A 26 -5.34 10.16 -12.44
N PHE A 27 -4.69 11.26 -12.03
CA PHE A 27 -3.28 11.24 -11.64
C PHE A 27 -3.02 12.16 -10.46
N SER A 28 -2.23 11.69 -9.49
CA SER A 28 -1.73 12.49 -8.37
C SER A 28 -0.36 11.97 -7.91
N ILE A 29 0.29 12.70 -7.00
CA ILE A 29 1.52 12.26 -6.35
C ILE A 29 1.28 12.25 -4.85
N TYR A 30 1.67 11.15 -4.19
CA TYR A 30 1.62 11.01 -2.75
C TYR A 30 2.97 10.55 -2.23
N ARG A 31 3.59 11.32 -1.34
CA ARG A 31 4.91 11.03 -0.73
C ARG A 31 5.95 10.55 -1.76
N GLY A 32 6.04 11.24 -2.91
CA GLY A 32 6.98 10.93 -4.00
C GLY A 32 6.62 9.71 -4.86
N LYS A 33 5.42 9.15 -4.70
CA LYS A 33 4.91 8.05 -5.51
C LYS A 33 3.79 8.51 -6.42
N PHE A 34 3.81 8.03 -7.67
CA PHE A 34 2.71 8.24 -8.58
C PHE A 34 1.47 7.48 -8.12
N VAL A 35 0.34 8.16 -8.11
CA VAL A 35 -0.97 7.63 -7.79
C VAL A 35 -1.83 7.67 -9.06
N LEU A 36 -2.22 6.52 -9.55
CA LEU A 36 -3.08 6.37 -10.72
C LEU A 36 -4.46 5.90 -10.28
N ARG A 37 -5.51 6.63 -10.65
CA ARG A 37 -6.88 6.17 -10.47
C ARG A 37 -7.27 5.26 -11.64
N THR A 38 -7.59 4.03 -11.34
CA THR A 38 -7.83 2.98 -12.32
C THR A 38 -9.27 2.48 -12.29
N ARG A 39 -9.68 1.76 -13.34
CA ARG A 39 -10.96 1.03 -13.38
C ARG A 39 -10.83 -0.39 -12.81
N LEU A 40 -9.69 -0.75 -12.25
CA LEU A 40 -9.50 -2.03 -11.60
C LEU A 40 -10.52 -2.20 -10.45
N LYS A 41 -10.90 -3.42 -10.17
CA LYS A 41 -11.83 -3.73 -9.07
C LYS A 41 -11.24 -3.45 -7.69
N ARG A 42 -9.92 -3.53 -7.55
CA ARG A 42 -9.19 -3.29 -6.29
C ARG A 42 -8.00 -2.40 -6.54
N SER A 43 -7.60 -1.69 -5.49
CA SER A 43 -6.35 -0.95 -5.42
C SER A 43 -5.16 -1.90 -5.31
N GLY A 44 -3.97 -1.42 -5.58
CA GLY A 44 -2.74 -2.19 -5.48
C GLY A 44 -1.51 -1.33 -5.74
N SER A 45 -0.33 -1.83 -5.42
CA SER A 45 0.91 -1.11 -5.67
C SER A 45 2.09 -2.00 -6.07
N LEU A 46 2.90 -1.49 -6.99
CA LEU A 46 4.20 -2.01 -7.42
C LEU A 46 5.18 -0.85 -7.63
N GLY A 47 5.35 -0.02 -6.59
CA GLY A 47 6.14 1.21 -6.68
C GLY A 47 5.37 2.41 -7.25
N ILE A 48 4.31 2.16 -8.02
CA ILE A 48 3.25 3.09 -8.40
C ILE A 48 1.99 2.66 -7.65
N LEU A 49 1.18 3.61 -7.18
CA LEU A 49 -0.06 3.35 -6.46
C LEU A 49 -1.21 3.33 -7.46
N PHE A 50 -1.91 2.21 -7.53
CA PHE A 50 -3.10 2.05 -8.36
C PHE A 50 -4.33 2.10 -7.45
N ILE A 51 -5.11 3.16 -7.53
CA ILE A 51 -6.30 3.34 -6.69
C ILE A 51 -7.54 3.03 -7.52
N SER A 52 -8.31 2.07 -7.06
CA SER A 52 -9.59 1.71 -7.65
C SER A 52 -10.59 2.87 -7.53
N LYS A 53 -11.36 3.13 -8.59
CA LYS A 53 -12.47 4.08 -8.52
C LYS A 53 -13.54 3.67 -7.50
N GLN A 54 -13.70 2.38 -7.22
CA GLN A 54 -14.62 1.89 -6.20
C GLN A 54 -14.11 2.21 -4.80
N ASP A 55 -12.80 2.01 -4.55
CA ASP A 55 -12.16 2.33 -3.27
C ASP A 55 -12.11 3.83 -3.02
N SER A 56 -11.93 4.64 -4.06
CA SER A 56 -11.94 6.11 -3.94
C SER A 56 -13.31 6.70 -3.57
N LYS A 57 -14.39 5.92 -3.64
CA LYS A 57 -15.74 6.30 -3.19
C LYS A 57 -16.01 5.91 -1.73
N LYS A 58 -15.11 5.17 -1.08
CA LYS A 58 -15.24 4.80 0.33
C LYS A 58 -15.11 6.03 1.24
N LYS A 59 -15.57 5.90 2.50
CA LYS A 59 -15.57 6.99 3.50
C LYS A 59 -14.20 7.65 3.76
N ALA A 60 -13.10 6.95 3.50
CA ALA A 60 -11.75 7.44 3.72
C ALA A 60 -10.83 7.10 2.53
N PRO A 61 -11.02 7.76 1.37
CA PRO A 61 -10.22 7.46 0.17
C PRO A 61 -8.73 7.76 0.38
N GLU A 62 -8.36 8.64 1.31
CA GLU A 62 -6.96 8.92 1.66
C GLU A 62 -6.30 7.72 2.34
N ASP A 63 -7.03 6.99 3.15
CA ASP A 63 -6.52 5.81 3.82
C ASP A 63 -6.22 4.66 2.85
N GLU A 64 -6.93 4.58 1.73
CA GLU A 64 -6.58 3.64 0.67
C GLU A 64 -5.24 4.02 -0.01
N VAL A 65 -5.01 5.32 -0.23
CA VAL A 65 -3.72 5.80 -0.75
C VAL A 65 -2.60 5.54 0.25
N ARG A 66 -2.84 5.76 1.54
CA ARG A 66 -1.90 5.48 2.63
C ARG A 66 -1.60 3.99 2.71
N HIS A 67 -2.61 3.14 2.62
CA HIS A 67 -2.49 1.68 2.59
C HIS A 67 -1.58 1.22 1.43
N GLU A 68 -1.89 1.65 0.22
CA GLU A 68 -1.09 1.30 -0.97
C GLU A 68 0.35 1.83 -0.87
N TYR A 69 0.53 3.00 -0.25
CA TYR A 69 1.86 3.50 0.06
C TYR A 69 2.60 2.59 1.05
N GLY A 70 1.91 2.02 2.03
CA GLY A 70 2.45 1.02 2.94
C GLY A 70 3.00 -0.19 2.20
N HIS A 71 2.30 -0.69 1.18
CA HIS A 71 2.79 -1.75 0.31
C HIS A 71 4.07 -1.36 -0.45
N THR A 72 4.25 -0.10 -0.82
CA THR A 72 5.54 0.33 -1.43
C THR A 72 6.70 0.28 -0.43
N LYS A 73 6.44 0.53 0.86
CA LYS A 73 7.46 0.36 1.91
C LYS A 73 7.80 -1.11 2.12
N GLN A 74 6.81 -2.00 2.10
CA GLN A 74 7.04 -3.45 2.15
C GLN A 74 7.84 -3.93 0.93
N LEU A 75 7.50 -3.44 -0.27
CA LEU A 75 8.26 -3.74 -1.49
C LEU A 75 9.73 -3.34 -1.35
N LYS A 76 9.99 -2.13 -0.83
CA LYS A 76 11.36 -1.66 -0.57
C LYS A 76 12.08 -2.52 0.47
N TYR A 77 11.37 -2.95 1.52
CA TYR A 77 11.93 -3.75 2.60
C TYR A 77 12.26 -5.20 2.17
N LEU A 78 11.37 -5.85 1.44
CA LEU A 78 11.50 -7.25 1.02
C LEU A 78 12.32 -7.42 -0.26
N GLY A 79 12.30 -6.42 -1.14
CA GLY A 79 12.71 -6.53 -2.54
C GLY A 79 11.62 -7.16 -3.41
N VAL A 80 11.70 -6.96 -4.72
CA VAL A 80 10.63 -7.27 -5.69
C VAL A 80 10.19 -8.73 -5.63
N MET A 81 11.13 -9.67 -5.69
CA MET A 81 10.79 -11.10 -5.74
C MET A 81 10.07 -11.59 -4.47
N LYS A 82 10.61 -11.25 -3.29
CA LYS A 82 9.99 -11.65 -2.01
C LYS A 82 8.65 -10.96 -1.81
N TYR A 83 8.53 -9.70 -2.21
CA TYR A 83 7.27 -8.97 -2.14
C TYR A 83 6.19 -9.66 -2.98
N ILE A 84 6.48 -9.99 -4.23
CA ILE A 84 5.51 -10.67 -5.12
C ILE A 84 5.09 -12.01 -4.50
N LEU A 85 6.04 -12.81 -4.01
CA LEU A 85 5.76 -14.14 -3.48
C LEU A 85 5.06 -14.12 -2.12
N CYS A 86 5.41 -13.19 -1.23
CA CYS A 86 4.92 -13.20 0.15
C CYS A 86 3.73 -12.26 0.38
N ILE A 87 3.54 -11.26 -0.47
CA ILE A 87 2.47 -10.26 -0.34
C ILE A 87 1.59 -10.24 -1.58
N GLY A 88 2.16 -9.97 -2.75
CA GLY A 88 1.38 -9.80 -3.98
C GLY A 88 0.54 -11.03 -4.32
N PHE A 89 1.17 -12.19 -4.41
CA PHE A 89 0.46 -13.43 -4.74
C PHE A 89 -0.58 -13.84 -3.69
N PRO A 90 -0.28 -13.83 -2.37
CA PRO A 90 -1.29 -14.06 -1.34
C PRO A 90 -2.46 -13.07 -1.39
N SER A 91 -2.19 -11.78 -1.52
CA SER A 91 -3.23 -10.75 -1.61
C SER A 91 -4.13 -10.94 -2.83
N PHE A 92 -3.58 -11.48 -3.92
CA PHE A 92 -4.35 -11.75 -5.13
C PHE A 92 -5.17 -13.04 -5.04
N ARG A 93 -4.63 -14.08 -4.39
CA ARG A 93 -5.28 -15.40 -4.31
C ARG A 93 -6.40 -15.48 -3.28
N GLU A 94 -6.23 -14.81 -2.16
CA GLU A 94 -7.15 -14.93 -1.03
C GLU A 94 -8.23 -13.85 -1.05
N TRP A 95 -9.44 -14.25 -1.41
CA TRP A 95 -10.62 -13.41 -1.45
C TRP A 95 -11.51 -13.79 -0.25
N GLY A 96 -11.56 -12.91 0.74
CA GLY A 96 -12.46 -13.01 1.89
C GLY A 96 -13.33 -11.76 2.00
N SER A 97 -14.10 -11.67 3.08
CA SER A 97 -14.78 -10.43 3.45
C SER A 97 -13.76 -9.31 3.67
N ASP A 98 -14.14 -8.04 3.44
CA ASP A 98 -13.22 -6.90 3.63
C ASP A 98 -12.62 -6.87 5.03
N GLN A 99 -13.38 -7.24 6.07
CA GLN A 99 -12.87 -7.28 7.44
C GLN A 99 -11.80 -8.35 7.66
N GLU A 100 -11.99 -9.55 7.09
CA GLU A 100 -11.00 -10.62 7.17
C GLU A 100 -9.76 -10.31 6.36
N TYR A 101 -9.93 -9.69 5.19
CA TYR A 101 -8.85 -9.28 4.33
C TYR A 101 -7.85 -8.38 5.07
N TYR A 102 -8.32 -7.28 5.68
CA TYR A 102 -7.45 -6.35 6.39
C TYR A 102 -6.88 -6.88 7.72
N ARG A 103 -7.32 -8.04 8.22
CA ARG A 103 -6.72 -8.72 9.39
C ARG A 103 -5.53 -9.60 9.05
N ARG A 104 -5.16 -9.70 7.78
CA ARG A 104 -4.01 -10.49 7.34
C ARG A 104 -2.70 -9.81 7.71
N PRO A 105 -1.66 -10.57 8.04
CA PRO A 105 -0.40 -10.00 8.53
C PRO A 105 0.21 -8.96 7.60
N TRP A 106 0.16 -9.20 6.29
CA TRP A 106 0.72 -8.27 5.30
C TRP A 106 -0.14 -7.02 5.10
N GLU A 107 -1.45 -7.11 5.24
CA GLU A 107 -2.35 -5.96 5.15
C GLU A 107 -2.20 -5.06 6.40
N ILE A 108 -2.09 -5.67 7.60
CA ILE A 108 -1.83 -4.95 8.84
C ILE A 108 -0.53 -4.15 8.75
N THR A 109 0.54 -4.77 8.24
CA THR A 109 1.82 -4.05 8.10
C THR A 109 1.78 -3.00 7.00
N ALA A 110 0.97 -3.15 5.96
CA ALA A 110 0.72 -2.10 4.99
C ALA A 110 0.02 -0.90 5.66
N ASP A 111 -1.02 -1.13 6.45
CA ASP A 111 -1.70 -0.08 7.21
C ASP A 111 -0.75 0.63 8.20
N MET A 112 0.06 -0.12 8.93
CA MET A 112 1.04 0.45 9.87
C MET A 112 2.08 1.32 9.15
N TYR A 113 2.66 0.84 8.06
CA TYR A 113 3.65 1.60 7.29
C TYR A 113 3.05 2.76 6.52
N GLY A 114 1.79 2.63 6.12
CA GLY A 114 1.03 3.68 5.44
C GLY A 114 0.47 4.74 6.39
N GLU A 115 0.47 4.46 7.71
CA GLU A 115 -0.13 5.35 8.72
C GLU A 115 -1.63 5.54 8.50
N VAL A 116 -2.33 4.43 8.21
CA VAL A 116 -3.79 4.41 8.03
C VAL A 116 -4.47 4.73 9.34
N VAL A 117 -5.44 5.65 9.31
CA VAL A 117 -6.11 6.17 10.52
C VAL A 117 -7.42 5.46 10.80
N SER A 118 -8.17 5.09 9.75
CA SER A 118 -9.52 4.50 9.89
C SER A 118 -9.51 3.05 10.40
N ARG A 119 -8.35 2.38 10.40
CA ARG A 119 -8.18 1.00 10.82
C ARG A 119 -7.22 0.90 11.99
N THR A 120 -7.72 0.39 13.11
CA THR A 120 -6.92 0.19 14.34
C THR A 120 -6.75 -1.29 14.64
N TYR A 121 -5.58 -1.67 15.11
CA TYR A 121 -5.22 -3.05 15.43
C TYR A 121 -4.70 -3.15 16.85
N SER A 122 -5.06 -4.25 17.54
CA SER A 122 -4.43 -4.57 18.82
C SER A 122 -2.94 -4.90 18.62
N ASP A 123 -2.16 -4.77 19.69
CA ASP A 123 -0.71 -5.01 19.63
C ASP A 123 -0.39 -6.44 19.19
N LYS A 124 -1.19 -7.42 19.59
CA LYS A 124 -1.07 -8.81 19.13
C LYS A 124 -1.13 -8.93 17.59
N TYR A 125 -2.03 -8.19 16.94
CA TYR A 125 -2.12 -8.18 15.48
C TYR A 125 -0.93 -7.47 14.83
N LYS A 126 -0.48 -6.36 15.41
CA LYS A 126 0.69 -5.62 14.94
C LYS A 126 1.96 -6.48 15.01
N GLU A 127 2.18 -7.14 16.15
CA GLU A 127 3.31 -8.07 16.34
C GLU A 127 3.28 -9.23 15.33
N ARG A 128 2.09 -9.83 15.12
CA ARG A 128 1.91 -10.88 14.11
C ARG A 128 2.28 -10.38 12.72
N GLY A 129 1.85 -9.18 12.35
CA GLY A 129 2.18 -8.56 11.08
C GLY A 129 3.68 -8.35 10.90
N MET A 130 4.34 -7.76 11.91
CA MET A 130 5.78 -7.51 11.89
C MET A 130 6.58 -8.82 11.82
N ARG A 131 6.22 -9.82 12.62
CA ARG A 131 6.85 -11.14 12.58
C ARG A 131 6.73 -11.80 11.20
N TYR A 132 5.56 -11.69 10.57
CA TYR A 132 5.36 -12.17 9.21
C TYR A 132 6.33 -11.51 8.22
N LEU A 133 6.45 -10.19 8.28
CA LEU A 133 7.30 -9.43 7.37
C LEU A 133 8.79 -9.76 7.55
N GLU A 134 9.26 -9.85 8.80
CA GLU A 134 10.63 -10.24 9.13
C GLU A 134 10.94 -11.67 8.65
N THR A 135 10.02 -12.60 8.90
CA THR A 135 10.17 -13.99 8.46
C THR A 135 10.16 -14.10 6.93
N SER A 136 9.32 -13.31 6.26
CA SER A 136 9.29 -13.23 4.79
C SER A 136 10.62 -12.68 4.24
N LYS A 137 11.22 -11.72 4.92
CA LYS A 137 12.54 -11.20 4.56
C LYS A 137 13.64 -12.25 4.71
N ALA A 138 13.63 -13.01 5.81
CA ALA A 138 14.64 -14.01 6.11
C ALA A 138 14.49 -15.27 5.23
N LYS A 139 13.28 -15.81 5.10
CA LYS A 139 13.03 -17.13 4.51
C LYS A 139 12.36 -17.11 3.13
N GLY A 140 11.84 -15.94 2.69
CA GLY A 140 11.11 -15.84 1.43
C GLY A 140 9.80 -16.65 1.43
N ALA A 141 9.38 -17.13 0.28
CA ALA A 141 8.09 -17.81 0.07
C ALA A 141 7.85 -19.10 0.89
N LYS A 142 8.87 -19.66 1.53
CA LYS A 142 8.71 -20.84 2.40
C LYS A 142 7.86 -20.56 3.64
N VAL A 143 7.71 -19.31 4.01
CA VAL A 143 6.92 -18.84 5.17
C VAL A 143 5.43 -18.99 4.97
N TRP A 144 5.00 -18.92 3.72
CA TRP A 144 3.58 -18.88 3.40
C TRP A 144 2.83 -20.15 3.83
N ARG A 145 3.51 -21.29 3.77
CA ARG A 145 2.95 -22.60 4.15
C ARG A 145 2.85 -22.82 5.66
N GLN A 146 3.46 -21.95 6.49
CA GLN A 146 3.55 -22.15 7.94
C GLN A 146 2.64 -21.21 8.74
N ILE A 147 2.02 -20.19 8.10
CA ILE A 147 1.32 -19.11 8.80
C ILE A 147 -0.15 -18.99 8.36
N VAL A 148 -0.50 -19.63 7.24
CA VAL A 148 -1.86 -19.86 6.75
C VAL A 148 -2.28 -21.27 7.11
#